data_b967f1364f2086619fb2b188f82f167f
#
_entry.id   b967f1364f2086619fb2b188f82f167f
#
_cell.length_a   1.000
_cell.length_b   1.000
_cell.length_c   1.000
_cell.angle_alpha   90.00
_cell.angle_beta   90.00
_cell.angle_gamma   90.00
#
_symmetry.space_group_name_H-M   'P 1'
#
loop_
_entity.id
_entity.type
_entity.pdbx_description
1 polymer ?
#
loop_
_entity_poly.entity_id
_entity_poly.type
_entity_poly.pdbx_seq_one_letter_code
_entity_poly.pdbx_strand_id
1 'polypeptide(L)'
;MNYTTLVANIKAFLEDDGTEFAASIDEIIGQSEEMIFQRLPNLPCFRQIATGNLVVGTADYTVASARMVRQVSITNSSNLSYLNHKIDSYLRDYWPNSGTTGTPIMYSTKTASTSGTVLTLAPTPDATYAYQADFIAPATGLSSSNANSWIGDNAENVLLSACLYEASAFLKAGETLTLYKSQFDEAVQLFQQEMARDYTAEYNGGI
;
A
#
# COMPACT_ATOMS: atom_id res chain seq x y z
N MET A 1 -18.31 6.40 1.00
CA MET A 1 -19.25 5.29 0.65
C MET A 1 -18.84 4.01 1.38
N ASN A 2 -19.78 3.33 2.04
CA ASN A 2 -19.51 2.08 2.75
C ASN A 2 -19.78 0.85 1.84
N TYR A 3 -19.37 -0.34 2.31
CA TYR A 3 -19.53 -1.61 1.58
C TYR A 3 -20.96 -1.87 1.11
N THR A 4 -21.96 -1.74 2.01
CA THR A 4 -23.37 -2.01 1.68
C THR A 4 -23.90 -1.07 0.57
N THR A 5 -23.55 0.21 0.66
CA THR A 5 -23.92 1.20 -0.36
C THR A 5 -23.22 0.94 -1.69
N LEU A 6 -21.93 0.58 -1.65
CA LEU A 6 -21.16 0.23 -2.84
C LEU A 6 -21.78 -0.97 -3.58
N VAL A 7 -22.06 -2.04 -2.86
CA VAL A 7 -22.69 -3.24 -3.42
C VAL A 7 -24.06 -2.93 -4.03
N ALA A 8 -24.88 -2.12 -3.35
CA ALA A 8 -26.17 -1.70 -3.86
C ALA A 8 -26.04 -0.86 -5.15
N ASN A 9 -25.08 0.06 -5.19
CA ASN A 9 -24.82 0.88 -6.36
C ASN A 9 -24.34 0.05 -7.54
N ILE A 10 -23.39 -0.88 -7.34
CA ILE A 10 -22.87 -1.76 -8.41
C ILE A 10 -24.04 -2.55 -9.04
N LYS A 11 -24.88 -3.16 -8.22
CA LYS A 11 -26.05 -3.90 -8.69
C LYS A 11 -27.06 -3.03 -9.46
N ALA A 12 -27.32 -1.83 -8.95
CA ALA A 12 -28.24 -0.91 -9.58
C ALA A 12 -27.73 -0.37 -10.94
N PHE A 13 -26.44 -0.07 -11.04
CA PHE A 13 -25.85 0.43 -12.30
C PHE A 13 -25.76 -0.63 -13.39
N LEU A 14 -25.55 -1.88 -13.01
CA LEU A 14 -25.43 -3.00 -13.96
C LEU A 14 -26.75 -3.73 -14.19
N GLU A 15 -27.80 -3.37 -13.44
CA GLU A 15 -29.13 -4.01 -13.50
C GLU A 15 -29.02 -5.55 -13.30
N ASP A 16 -28.04 -6.02 -12.51
CA ASP A 16 -27.79 -7.42 -12.24
C ASP A 16 -27.76 -7.69 -10.73
N ASP A 17 -28.69 -8.51 -10.27
CA ASP A 17 -28.80 -9.02 -8.90
C ASP A 17 -28.70 -10.56 -8.82
N GLY A 18 -28.22 -11.19 -9.89
CA GLY A 18 -28.02 -12.63 -9.98
C GLY A 18 -27.14 -13.19 -8.86
N THR A 19 -27.41 -14.39 -8.44
CA THR A 19 -26.69 -15.04 -7.32
C THR A 19 -25.21 -15.26 -7.60
N GLU A 20 -24.85 -15.55 -8.85
CA GLU A 20 -23.48 -15.75 -9.30
C GLU A 20 -22.69 -14.43 -9.25
N PHE A 21 -23.29 -13.35 -9.75
CA PHE A 21 -22.71 -12.00 -9.66
C PHE A 21 -22.57 -11.56 -8.20
N ALA A 22 -23.61 -11.76 -7.37
CA ALA A 22 -23.58 -11.42 -5.96
C ALA A 22 -22.46 -12.14 -5.18
N ALA A 23 -22.16 -13.39 -5.53
CA ALA A 23 -21.08 -14.17 -4.92
C ALA A 23 -19.68 -13.67 -5.29
N SER A 24 -19.54 -12.97 -6.44
CA SER A 24 -18.28 -12.48 -6.96
C SER A 24 -17.98 -11.01 -6.59
N ILE A 25 -18.94 -10.31 -5.98
CA ILE A 25 -18.79 -8.87 -5.67
C ILE A 25 -17.59 -8.56 -4.78
N ASP A 26 -17.32 -9.37 -3.75
CA ASP A 26 -16.17 -9.15 -2.86
C ASP A 26 -14.85 -9.27 -3.62
N GLU A 27 -14.75 -10.19 -4.57
CA GLU A 27 -13.57 -10.34 -5.43
C GLU A 27 -13.42 -9.14 -6.38
N ILE A 28 -14.51 -8.71 -6.99
CA ILE A 28 -14.54 -7.53 -7.88
C ILE A 28 -14.09 -6.27 -7.13
N ILE A 29 -14.58 -6.05 -5.90
CA ILE A 29 -14.17 -4.93 -5.07
C ILE A 29 -12.66 -5.03 -4.76
N GLY A 30 -12.17 -6.20 -4.37
CA GLY A 30 -10.75 -6.41 -4.07
C GLY A 30 -9.83 -6.14 -5.27
N GLN A 31 -10.23 -6.58 -6.48
CA GLN A 31 -9.50 -6.30 -7.72
C GLN A 31 -9.51 -4.81 -8.06
N SER A 32 -10.63 -4.13 -7.84
CA SER A 32 -10.78 -2.69 -8.06
C SER A 32 -9.89 -1.88 -7.11
N GLU A 33 -9.83 -2.25 -5.84
CA GLU A 33 -8.95 -1.60 -4.86
C GLU A 33 -7.46 -1.84 -5.17
N GLU A 34 -7.08 -3.03 -5.64
CA GLU A 34 -5.72 -3.30 -6.11
C GLU A 34 -5.39 -2.45 -7.36
N MET A 35 -6.31 -2.28 -8.29
CA MET A 35 -6.13 -1.40 -9.45
C MET A 35 -5.96 0.06 -9.04
N ILE A 36 -6.74 0.54 -8.06
CA ILE A 36 -6.57 1.88 -7.48
C ILE A 36 -5.18 2.01 -6.83
N PHE A 37 -4.74 1.01 -6.07
CA PHE A 37 -3.41 0.99 -5.48
C PHE A 37 -2.30 1.11 -6.54
N GLN A 38 -2.42 0.39 -7.66
CA GLN A 38 -1.44 0.45 -8.75
C GLN A 38 -1.42 1.81 -9.46
N ARG A 39 -2.57 2.47 -9.59
CA ARG A 39 -2.69 3.79 -10.24
C ARG A 39 -2.30 4.95 -9.32
N LEU A 40 -2.53 4.81 -8.01
CA LEU A 40 -2.39 5.85 -6.99
C LEU A 40 -1.56 5.39 -5.77
N PRO A 41 -0.33 4.88 -5.95
CA PRO A 41 0.43 4.25 -4.85
C PRO A 41 0.83 5.21 -3.74
N ASN A 42 0.69 6.51 -3.94
CA ASN A 42 1.11 7.54 -2.98
C ASN A 42 -0.02 8.04 -2.07
N LEU A 43 -1.21 7.42 -2.12
CA LEU A 43 -2.30 7.83 -1.23
C LEU A 43 -1.92 7.65 0.25
N PRO A 44 -2.41 8.54 1.13
CA PRO A 44 -2.12 8.46 2.57
C PRO A 44 -2.46 7.11 3.18
N CYS A 45 -3.58 6.50 2.77
CA CYS A 45 -4.03 5.20 3.27
C CYS A 45 -3.09 4.03 2.96
N PHE A 46 -2.22 4.17 1.96
CA PHE A 46 -1.24 3.15 1.59
C PHE A 46 0.11 3.33 2.31
N ARG A 47 0.31 4.44 3.01
CA ARG A 47 1.49 4.69 3.82
C ARG A 47 1.28 4.09 5.19
N GLN A 48 2.06 3.08 5.51
CA GLN A 48 1.96 2.34 6.76
C GLN A 48 3.30 2.35 7.50
N ILE A 49 3.25 2.09 8.79
CA ILE A 49 4.40 2.07 9.67
C ILE A 49 4.42 0.72 10.38
N ALA A 50 5.56 0.03 10.31
CA ALA A 50 5.85 -1.13 11.13
C ALA A 50 6.87 -0.73 12.20
N THR A 51 6.62 -1.11 13.43
CA THR A 51 7.52 -0.89 14.56
C THR A 51 7.84 -2.21 15.24
N GLY A 52 9.03 -2.29 15.84
CA GLY A 52 9.45 -3.47 16.58
C GLY A 52 10.81 -3.25 17.23
N ASN A 53 11.36 -4.32 17.77
CA ASN A 53 12.68 -4.31 18.37
C ASN A 53 13.63 -5.21 17.58
N LEU A 54 14.83 -4.72 17.32
CA LEU A 54 15.91 -5.50 16.77
C LEU A 54 16.45 -6.48 17.82
N VAL A 55 16.84 -7.65 17.36
CA VAL A 55 17.43 -8.71 18.20
C VAL A 55 18.91 -8.82 17.87
N VAL A 56 19.73 -8.91 18.92
CA VAL A 56 21.17 -9.09 18.79
C VAL A 56 21.50 -10.29 17.90
N GLY A 57 22.38 -10.10 16.94
CA GLY A 57 22.81 -11.16 16.03
C GLY A 57 21.85 -11.50 14.91
N THR A 58 20.70 -10.80 14.79
CA THR A 58 19.73 -11.01 13.72
C THR A 58 19.83 -9.86 12.71
N ALA A 59 20.12 -10.17 11.46
CA ALA A 59 20.27 -9.17 10.40
C ALA A 59 18.97 -8.97 9.58
N ASP A 60 18.14 -10.01 9.46
CA ASP A 60 16.97 -10.02 8.58
C ASP A 60 15.65 -9.85 9.35
N TYR A 61 14.82 -8.90 8.93
CA TYR A 61 13.52 -8.60 9.51
C TYR A 61 12.46 -8.52 8.43
N THR A 62 11.34 -9.23 8.60
CA THR A 62 10.24 -9.20 7.63
C THR A 62 9.24 -8.12 8.01
N VAL A 63 8.99 -7.20 7.08
CA VAL A 63 7.87 -6.26 7.13
C VAL A 63 6.72 -6.87 6.32
N ALA A 64 5.73 -7.39 7.03
CA ALA A 64 4.60 -8.06 6.40
C ALA A 64 3.82 -7.10 5.50
N SER A 65 3.28 -7.62 4.39
CA SER A 65 2.47 -6.88 3.40
C SER A 65 3.17 -5.71 2.72
N ALA A 66 4.39 -5.32 3.10
CA ALA A 66 5.11 -4.22 2.47
C ALA A 66 5.41 -4.51 1.00
N ARG A 67 4.90 -3.68 0.10
CA ARG A 67 5.25 -3.69 -1.33
C ARG A 67 6.53 -2.92 -1.59
N MET A 68 6.73 -1.82 -0.86
CA MET A 68 7.91 -0.98 -0.97
C MET A 68 8.23 -0.35 0.38
N VAL A 69 9.45 -0.51 0.86
CA VAL A 69 9.94 0.20 2.05
C VAL A 69 10.53 1.54 1.60
N ARG A 70 10.09 2.62 2.22
CA ARG A 70 10.54 3.98 1.91
C ARG A 70 11.70 4.41 2.78
N GLN A 71 11.62 4.06 4.06
CA GLN A 71 12.55 4.54 5.06
C GLN A 71 12.59 3.57 6.24
N VAL A 72 13.76 3.43 6.83
CA VAL A 72 13.94 2.69 8.08
C VAL A 72 14.73 3.56 9.04
N SER A 73 14.30 3.59 10.28
CA SER A 73 14.99 4.28 11.37
C SER A 73 15.15 3.36 12.57
N ILE A 74 16.15 3.63 13.38
CA ILE A 74 16.37 2.99 14.67
C ILE A 74 16.49 4.05 15.76
N THR A 75 16.09 3.68 16.98
CA THR A 75 16.27 4.52 18.16
C THR A 75 17.32 3.90 19.05
N ASN A 76 18.41 4.63 19.28
CA ASN A 76 19.49 4.27 20.17
C ASN A 76 19.57 5.32 21.29
N SER A 77 19.36 4.92 22.56
CA SER A 77 19.45 5.81 23.73
C SER A 77 18.69 7.13 23.54
N SER A 78 17.45 7.06 23.03
CA SER A 78 16.57 8.20 22.71
C SER A 78 16.98 9.03 21.47
N ASN A 79 18.05 8.68 20.77
CA ASN A 79 18.43 9.31 19.52
C ASN A 79 17.87 8.51 18.32
N LEU A 80 17.08 9.20 17.49
CA LEU A 80 16.57 8.64 16.24
C LEU A 80 17.65 8.73 15.16
N SER A 81 17.94 7.61 14.49
CA SER A 81 18.88 7.53 13.38
C SER A 81 18.23 6.86 12.17
N TYR A 82 18.26 7.53 11.02
CA TYR A 82 17.79 6.97 9.76
C TYR A 82 18.87 6.12 9.11
N LEU A 83 18.48 4.92 8.66
CA LEU A 83 19.38 4.01 7.98
C LEU A 83 19.45 4.34 6.48
N ASN A 84 20.63 4.21 5.90
CA ASN A 84 20.84 4.41 4.48
C ASN A 84 20.40 3.18 3.68
N HIS A 85 19.49 3.34 2.73
CA HIS A 85 19.13 2.28 1.81
C HIS A 85 20.28 1.99 0.82
N LYS A 86 20.67 0.72 0.68
CA LYS A 86 21.70 0.24 -0.25
C LYS A 86 21.23 -1.05 -0.93
N ILE A 87 21.82 -1.37 -2.06
CA ILE A 87 21.61 -2.66 -2.71
C ILE A 87 22.31 -3.80 -1.90
N ASP A 88 21.77 -5.01 -1.98
CA ASP A 88 22.26 -6.15 -1.19
C ASP A 88 23.74 -6.47 -1.44
N SER A 89 24.22 -6.36 -2.69
CA SER A 89 25.62 -6.57 -3.00
C SER A 89 26.55 -5.58 -2.29
N TYR A 90 26.14 -4.31 -2.22
CA TYR A 90 26.93 -3.30 -1.49
C TYR A 90 27.00 -3.61 0.02
N LEU A 91 25.90 -4.07 0.62
CA LEU A 91 25.91 -4.47 2.03
C LEU A 91 26.86 -5.63 2.26
N ARG A 92 26.87 -6.64 1.38
CA ARG A 92 27.76 -7.82 1.48
C ARG A 92 29.23 -7.46 1.29
N ASP A 93 29.54 -6.53 0.40
CA ASP A 93 30.90 -6.04 0.22
C ASP A 93 31.39 -5.22 1.41
N TYR A 94 30.51 -4.36 1.96
CA TYR A 94 30.83 -3.54 3.11
C TYR A 94 30.86 -4.34 4.44
N TRP A 95 29.95 -5.31 4.59
CA TRP A 95 29.78 -6.14 5.79
C TRP A 95 29.75 -7.63 5.44
N PRO A 96 30.88 -8.21 5.02
CA PRO A 96 30.92 -9.59 4.47
C PRO A 96 30.66 -10.65 5.53
N ASN A 97 30.98 -10.36 6.80
CA ASN A 97 30.78 -11.30 7.91
C ASN A 97 29.57 -10.88 8.77
N SER A 98 28.43 -11.55 8.54
CA SER A 98 27.19 -11.30 9.29
C SER A 98 27.30 -11.67 10.79
N GLY A 99 28.30 -12.45 11.19
CA GLY A 99 28.57 -12.77 12.59
C GLY A 99 29.22 -11.62 13.37
N THR A 100 29.76 -10.62 12.68
CA THR A 100 30.27 -9.42 13.33
C THR A 100 29.13 -8.45 13.56
N THR A 101 28.90 -8.04 14.81
CA THR A 101 27.81 -7.18 15.21
C THR A 101 28.24 -5.72 15.36
N GLY A 102 27.30 -4.80 15.22
CA GLY A 102 27.50 -3.36 15.44
C GLY A 102 26.17 -2.62 15.35
N THR A 103 26.18 -1.31 15.62
CA THR A 103 24.98 -0.50 15.45
C THR A 103 24.63 -0.40 13.95
N PRO A 104 23.41 -0.78 13.52
CA PRO A 104 22.99 -0.70 12.13
C PRO A 104 23.03 0.75 11.60
N ILE A 105 23.60 0.93 10.40
CA ILE A 105 23.67 2.23 9.71
C ILE A 105 23.12 2.15 8.27
N MET A 106 22.97 0.95 7.73
CA MET A 106 22.47 0.70 6.38
C MET A 106 21.46 -0.45 6.38
N TYR A 107 20.63 -0.47 5.34
CA TYR A 107 19.75 -1.60 5.08
C TYR A 107 19.61 -1.87 3.58
N SER A 108 19.31 -3.10 3.22
CA SER A 108 18.82 -3.49 1.90
C SER A 108 17.43 -4.11 2.00
N THR A 109 16.76 -4.19 0.88
CA THR A 109 15.42 -4.78 0.79
C THR A 109 15.43 -5.97 -0.16
N LYS A 110 14.76 -7.05 0.23
CA LYS A 110 14.53 -8.26 -0.56
C LYS A 110 13.06 -8.62 -0.52
N THR A 111 12.56 -9.26 -1.56
CA THR A 111 11.19 -9.81 -1.54
C THR A 111 11.13 -10.98 -0.57
N ALA A 112 10.13 -10.99 0.31
CA ALA A 112 9.85 -12.15 1.14
C ALA A 112 9.30 -13.32 0.30
N SER A 113 9.47 -14.54 0.78
CA SER A 113 9.05 -15.75 0.05
C SER A 113 7.54 -15.88 -0.13
N THR A 114 6.76 -15.25 0.75
CA THR A 114 5.28 -15.33 0.74
C THR A 114 4.64 -13.98 0.50
N SER A 115 4.86 -13.02 1.39
CA SER A 115 4.35 -11.66 1.24
C SER A 115 5.21 -10.69 2.04
N GLY A 116 5.29 -9.44 1.57
CA GLY A 116 6.05 -8.40 2.23
C GLY A 116 7.50 -8.27 1.76
N THR A 117 8.28 -7.54 2.53
CA THR A 117 9.67 -7.21 2.24
C THR A 117 10.56 -7.59 3.42
N VAL A 118 11.67 -8.24 3.14
CA VAL A 118 12.72 -8.49 4.13
C VAL A 118 13.70 -7.33 4.12
N LEU A 119 13.94 -6.77 5.30
CA LEU A 119 15.00 -5.81 5.56
C LEU A 119 16.23 -6.57 6.00
N THR A 120 17.36 -6.40 5.33
CA THR A 120 18.68 -6.88 5.79
C THR A 120 19.46 -5.69 6.31
N LEU A 121 19.81 -5.70 7.58
CA LEU A 121 20.53 -4.63 8.26
C LEU A 121 22.04 -4.86 8.24
N ALA A 122 22.80 -3.80 8.11
CA ALA A 122 24.25 -3.83 8.22
C ALA A 122 24.78 -2.59 8.98
N PRO A 123 25.67 -2.77 9.95
CA PRO A 123 26.05 -4.04 10.62
C PRO A 123 24.89 -4.84 11.21
N THR A 124 25.10 -6.13 11.44
CA THR A 124 24.16 -6.95 12.23
C THR A 124 24.01 -6.35 13.64
N PRO A 125 22.80 -6.17 14.19
CA PRO A 125 22.58 -5.52 15.47
C PRO A 125 23.41 -6.12 16.63
N ASP A 126 24.09 -5.26 17.38
CA ASP A 126 24.86 -5.60 18.59
C ASP A 126 24.08 -5.40 19.88
N ALA A 127 22.93 -4.72 19.81
CA ALA A 127 22.03 -4.47 20.92
C ALA A 127 20.57 -4.49 20.46
N THR A 128 19.66 -4.42 21.42
CA THR A 128 18.23 -4.24 21.11
C THR A 128 17.97 -2.77 20.83
N TYR A 129 17.58 -2.46 19.60
CA TYR A 129 17.16 -1.14 19.16
C TYR A 129 15.68 -1.17 18.78
N ALA A 130 14.91 -0.17 19.20
CA ALA A 130 13.59 0.03 18.62
C ALA A 130 13.76 0.47 17.15
N TYR A 131 13.02 -0.14 16.23
CA TYR A 131 13.03 0.26 14.82
C TYR A 131 11.64 0.68 14.36
N GLN A 132 11.63 1.53 13.36
CA GLN A 132 10.45 1.90 12.59
C GLN A 132 10.78 1.77 11.11
N ALA A 133 9.91 1.11 10.37
CA ALA A 133 9.94 1.02 8.92
C ALA A 133 8.69 1.68 8.32
N ASP A 134 8.87 2.70 7.52
CA ASP A 134 7.82 3.35 6.76
C ASP A 134 7.73 2.68 5.39
N PHE A 135 6.55 2.18 5.03
CA PHE A 135 6.37 1.40 3.82
C PHE A 135 5.04 1.69 3.13
N ILE A 136 4.94 1.25 1.88
CA ILE A 136 3.72 1.28 1.08
C ILE A 136 3.17 -0.14 1.00
N ALA A 137 1.89 -0.28 1.34
CA ALA A 137 1.12 -1.51 1.19
C ALA A 137 -0.33 -1.20 0.84
N PRO A 138 -1.07 -2.13 0.22
CA PRO A 138 -2.51 -2.00 0.09
C PRO A 138 -3.17 -1.76 1.45
N ALA A 139 -4.13 -0.84 1.51
CA ALA A 139 -4.95 -0.63 2.70
C ALA A 139 -5.92 -1.81 2.90
N THR A 140 -6.47 -1.94 4.11
CA THR A 140 -7.57 -2.87 4.34
C THR A 140 -8.77 -2.46 3.49
N GLY A 141 -9.15 -3.31 2.54
CA GLY A 141 -10.22 -3.05 1.59
C GLY A 141 -11.61 -3.23 2.17
N LEU A 142 -12.62 -2.84 1.39
CA LEU A 142 -14.03 -3.06 1.72
C LEU A 142 -14.39 -4.55 1.54
N SER A 143 -15.15 -5.07 2.48
CA SER A 143 -15.69 -6.42 2.44
C SER A 143 -16.92 -6.53 3.36
N SER A 144 -17.57 -7.68 3.35
CA SER A 144 -18.67 -7.99 4.28
C SER A 144 -18.24 -7.90 5.76
N SER A 145 -16.95 -8.10 6.06
CA SER A 145 -16.36 -7.97 7.41
C SER A 145 -15.74 -6.61 7.70
N ASN A 146 -15.47 -5.79 6.68
CA ASN A 146 -14.91 -4.44 6.79
C ASN A 146 -15.75 -3.44 6.02
N ALA A 147 -16.73 -2.83 6.71
CA ALA A 147 -17.74 -2.00 6.09
C ALA A 147 -17.23 -0.63 5.60
N ASN A 148 -16.11 -0.12 6.09
CA ASN A 148 -15.59 1.20 5.75
C ASN A 148 -14.12 1.12 5.34
N SER A 149 -13.73 1.94 4.36
CA SER A 149 -12.32 2.10 3.97
C SER A 149 -12.03 3.57 3.69
N TRP A 150 -10.77 3.96 3.80
CA TRP A 150 -10.35 5.33 3.47
C TRP A 150 -10.72 5.71 2.03
N ILE A 151 -10.57 4.78 1.08
CA ILE A 151 -10.91 5.00 -0.33
C ILE A 151 -12.42 5.21 -0.47
N GLY A 152 -13.23 4.41 0.22
CA GLY A 152 -14.68 4.57 0.24
C GLY A 152 -15.13 5.92 0.77
N ASP A 153 -14.43 6.48 1.75
CA ASP A 153 -14.80 7.76 2.38
C ASP A 153 -14.24 8.98 1.64
N ASN A 154 -13.08 8.87 1.00
CA ASN A 154 -12.37 10.02 0.42
C ASN A 154 -12.26 9.99 -1.11
N ALA A 155 -12.46 8.85 -1.76
CA ALA A 155 -12.33 8.66 -3.20
C ALA A 155 -13.49 7.84 -3.79
N GLU A 156 -14.71 8.17 -3.38
CA GLU A 156 -15.92 7.41 -3.69
C GLU A 156 -16.13 7.20 -5.20
N ASN A 157 -15.96 8.27 -6.01
CA ASN A 157 -16.12 8.18 -7.46
C ASN A 157 -15.08 7.29 -8.12
N VAL A 158 -13.84 7.32 -7.62
CA VAL A 158 -12.74 6.46 -8.12
C VAL A 158 -13.07 5.00 -7.82
N LEU A 159 -13.53 4.72 -6.59
CA LEU A 159 -13.88 3.36 -6.19
C LEU A 159 -15.06 2.82 -6.97
N LEU A 160 -16.14 3.58 -7.10
CA LEU A 160 -17.34 3.14 -7.82
C LEU A 160 -17.03 2.88 -9.31
N SER A 161 -16.34 3.80 -9.98
CA SER A 161 -16.00 3.63 -11.40
C SER A 161 -15.04 2.46 -11.63
N ALA A 162 -14.08 2.22 -10.71
CA ALA A 162 -13.24 1.03 -10.75
C ALA A 162 -14.05 -0.26 -10.63
N CYS A 163 -14.98 -0.31 -9.65
CA CYS A 163 -15.83 -1.48 -9.47
C CYS A 163 -16.78 -1.72 -10.65
N LEU A 164 -17.34 -0.68 -11.25
CA LEU A 164 -18.18 -0.80 -12.43
C LEU A 164 -17.38 -1.30 -13.65
N TYR A 165 -16.14 -0.85 -13.81
CA TYR A 165 -15.24 -1.34 -14.84
C TYR A 165 -14.94 -2.85 -14.67
N GLU A 166 -14.50 -3.29 -13.49
CA GLU A 166 -14.21 -4.70 -13.22
C GLU A 166 -15.46 -5.58 -13.31
N ALA A 167 -16.59 -5.10 -12.77
CA ALA A 167 -17.87 -5.81 -12.87
C ALA A 167 -18.36 -5.97 -14.31
N SER A 168 -18.19 -4.95 -15.17
CA SER A 168 -18.50 -5.04 -16.59
C SER A 168 -17.59 -6.04 -17.32
N ALA A 169 -16.33 -6.13 -16.91
CA ALA A 169 -15.41 -7.14 -17.44
C ALA A 169 -15.85 -8.56 -17.02
N PHE A 170 -16.26 -8.74 -15.77
CA PHE A 170 -16.82 -10.00 -15.26
C PHE A 170 -18.05 -10.43 -16.05
N LEU A 171 -19.00 -9.52 -16.29
CA LEU A 171 -20.23 -9.79 -17.04
C LEU A 171 -20.00 -9.88 -18.56
N LYS A 172 -18.77 -9.68 -19.04
CA LYS A 172 -18.43 -9.64 -20.49
C LYS A 172 -19.26 -8.63 -21.29
N ALA A 173 -19.63 -7.52 -20.65
CA ALA A 173 -20.47 -6.47 -21.22
C ALA A 173 -19.60 -5.49 -22.03
N GLY A 174 -19.22 -5.86 -23.26
CA GLY A 174 -18.21 -5.15 -24.06
C GLY A 174 -18.53 -3.68 -24.36
N GLU A 175 -19.81 -3.32 -24.51
CA GLU A 175 -20.22 -1.94 -24.81
C GLU A 175 -20.01 -1.01 -23.58
N THR A 176 -20.36 -1.48 -22.39
CA THR A 176 -20.23 -0.70 -21.13
C THR A 176 -18.81 -0.69 -20.60
N LEU A 177 -18.00 -1.70 -20.92
CA LEU A 177 -16.61 -1.83 -20.48
C LEU A 177 -15.77 -0.61 -20.87
N THR A 178 -15.86 -0.17 -22.11
CA THR A 178 -15.10 1.00 -22.61
C THR A 178 -15.56 2.29 -21.94
N LEU A 179 -16.86 2.43 -21.69
CA LEU A 179 -17.45 3.57 -21.01
C LEU A 179 -16.93 3.66 -19.55
N TYR A 180 -17.05 2.58 -18.79
CA TYR A 180 -16.62 2.58 -17.39
C TYR A 180 -15.10 2.70 -17.24
N LYS A 181 -14.31 2.17 -18.18
CA LYS A 181 -12.87 2.41 -18.24
C LYS A 181 -12.57 3.90 -18.39
N SER A 182 -13.25 4.59 -19.31
CA SER A 182 -13.05 6.03 -19.51
C SER A 182 -13.44 6.83 -18.29
N GLN A 183 -14.55 6.47 -17.63
CA GLN A 183 -14.99 7.12 -16.38
C GLN A 183 -13.98 6.90 -15.24
N PHE A 184 -13.44 5.70 -15.12
CA PHE A 184 -12.41 5.42 -14.14
C PHE A 184 -11.13 6.24 -14.39
N ASP A 185 -10.64 6.27 -15.64
CA ASP A 185 -9.44 7.04 -15.99
C ASP A 185 -9.65 8.56 -15.73
N GLU A 186 -10.84 9.11 -16.01
CA GLU A 186 -11.20 10.49 -15.70
C GLU A 186 -11.29 10.74 -14.19
N ALA A 187 -11.94 9.86 -13.43
CA ALA A 187 -12.06 9.96 -11.98
C ALA A 187 -10.66 9.95 -11.31
N VAL A 188 -9.75 9.09 -11.77
CA VAL A 188 -8.37 9.03 -11.29
C VAL A 188 -7.64 10.34 -11.57
N GLN A 189 -7.78 10.91 -12.78
CA GLN A 189 -7.13 12.18 -13.13
C GLN A 189 -7.65 13.35 -12.27
N LEU A 190 -8.95 13.45 -12.09
CA LEU A 190 -9.56 14.50 -11.25
C LEU A 190 -9.09 14.39 -9.79
N PHE A 191 -9.07 13.17 -9.26
CA PHE A 191 -8.60 12.92 -7.91
C PHE A 191 -7.11 13.23 -7.73
N GLN A 192 -6.26 12.90 -8.70
CA GLN A 192 -4.85 13.28 -8.69
C GLN A 192 -4.66 14.80 -8.69
N GLN A 193 -5.48 15.55 -9.46
CA GLN A 193 -5.43 17.01 -9.47
C GLN A 193 -5.87 17.61 -8.13
N GLU A 194 -6.88 17.04 -7.50
CA GLU A 194 -7.34 17.45 -6.16
C GLU A 194 -6.23 17.27 -5.13
N MET A 195 -5.64 16.08 -5.07
CA MET A 195 -4.53 15.78 -4.16
C MET A 195 -3.29 16.67 -4.41
N ALA A 196 -2.99 17.00 -5.66
CA ALA A 196 -1.88 17.89 -5.99
C ALA A 196 -2.12 19.34 -5.53
N ARG A 197 -3.37 19.81 -5.53
CA ARG A 197 -3.74 21.14 -5.01
C ARG A 197 -3.51 21.26 -3.52
N ASP A 198 -3.89 20.24 -2.75
CA ASP A 198 -3.72 20.24 -1.30
C ASP A 198 -2.24 20.32 -0.92
N TYR A 199 -1.38 19.54 -1.55
CA TYR A 199 0.08 19.63 -1.31
C TYR A 199 0.67 20.98 -1.70
N THR A 200 0.21 21.58 -2.78
CA THR A 200 0.69 22.89 -3.24
C THR A 200 0.24 24.01 -2.31
N ALA A 201 -0.97 23.93 -1.77
CA ALA A 201 -1.50 24.89 -0.82
C ALA A 201 -0.74 24.88 0.50
N GLU A 202 -0.40 23.70 1.03
CA GLU A 202 0.44 23.58 2.24
C GLU A 202 1.85 24.16 2.04
N TYR A 203 2.47 23.92 0.89
CA TYR A 203 3.83 24.38 0.60
C TYR A 203 3.89 25.91 0.38
N ASN A 204 2.87 26.50 -0.23
CA ASN A 204 2.82 27.94 -0.50
C ASN A 204 2.23 28.78 0.65
N GLY A 205 1.56 28.16 1.61
CA GLY A 205 1.01 28.82 2.81
C GLY A 205 2.03 29.10 3.91
N GLY A 206 3.28 28.69 3.75
CA GLY A 206 4.36 28.80 4.73
C GLY A 206 5.41 29.90 4.42
N ILE A 207 5.11 30.87 3.55
CA ILE A 207 5.97 32.05 3.27
C ILE A 207 5.29 33.31 3.77
#